data_2c0bdd2e8ef92e5bef2f12edd5d7b8c8
#
_entry.id   2c0bdd2e8ef92e5bef2f12edd5d7b8c8
#
_cell.length_a   1.000
_cell.length_b   1.000
_cell.length_c   1.000
_cell.angle_alpha   90.00
_cell.angle_beta   90.00
_cell.angle_gamma   90.00
#
_symmetry.space_group_name_H-M   'P 1'
#
loop_
_entity.id
_entity.type
_entity.pdbx_description
1 polymer ?
#
loop_
_entity_poly.entity_id
_entity_poly.type
_entity_poly.pdbx_seq_one_letter_code
_entity_poly.pdbx_strand_id
1 'polypeptide(L)'
;MSTHILSVIALTTLLGACASPSPSAPLSAQSLQHHHWVLEKIDGLPLLAEKGKAPDLEIGEHLRANGSAGCNRYFGQVELQGSQLRIKQMASTMMLCQSPQQDWERAMTSTLSDWSDVTLDEQQLLLKGPQHELQFKLQD
;
A
#
# COMPACT_ATOMS: atom_id res chain seq x y z
N MET A 1 -53.69 12.13 56.05
CA MET A 1 -53.44 11.12 54.98
C MET A 1 -52.36 11.67 54.03
N SER A 2 -51.10 11.28 54.27
CA SER A 2 -49.96 11.79 53.59
C SER A 2 -49.50 10.71 52.56
N THR A 3 -49.58 11.05 51.33
CA THR A 3 -49.12 10.16 50.24
C THR A 3 -47.73 10.63 49.76
N HIS A 4 -46.69 9.91 50.15
CA HIS A 4 -45.33 10.17 49.66
C HIS A 4 -45.12 9.50 48.31
N ILE A 5 -44.88 10.31 47.26
CA ILE A 5 -44.48 9.85 45.93
C ILE A 5 -42.95 9.80 45.91
N LEU A 6 -42.41 8.59 45.88
CA LEU A 6 -40.99 8.33 45.68
C LEU A 6 -40.66 8.44 44.19
N SER A 7 -39.93 9.48 43.81
CA SER A 7 -39.38 9.66 42.47
C SER A 7 -38.10 8.83 42.35
N VAL A 8 -38.15 7.79 41.54
CA VAL A 8 -36.96 6.97 41.18
C VAL A 8 -36.29 7.64 40.00
N ILE A 9 -35.12 8.23 40.21
CA ILE A 9 -34.26 8.76 39.17
C ILE A 9 -33.43 7.61 38.64
N ALA A 10 -33.72 7.14 37.41
CA ALA A 10 -32.91 6.15 36.71
C ALA A 10 -31.68 6.85 36.09
N LEU A 11 -30.51 6.58 36.64
CA LEU A 11 -29.25 7.06 36.14
C LEU A 11 -28.77 6.12 35.03
N THR A 12 -28.97 6.52 33.77
CA THR A 12 -28.46 5.78 32.62
C THR A 12 -26.98 6.11 32.41
N THR A 13 -26.09 5.18 32.75
CA THR A 13 -24.66 5.26 32.42
C THR A 13 -24.45 4.90 30.98
N LEU A 14 -24.08 5.88 30.12
CA LEU A 14 -23.56 5.62 28.79
C LEU A 14 -22.14 5.06 28.92
N LEU A 15 -21.99 3.75 28.64
CA LEU A 15 -20.66 3.18 28.39
C LEU A 15 -20.20 3.63 27.03
N GLY A 16 -19.32 4.61 26.98
CA GLY A 16 -18.55 4.96 25.77
C GLY A 16 -17.58 3.83 25.44
N ALA A 17 -17.90 3.04 24.42
CA ALA A 17 -16.95 2.08 23.86
C ALA A 17 -15.86 2.85 23.13
N CYS A 18 -14.69 3.03 23.76
CA CYS A 18 -13.46 3.42 23.06
C CYS A 18 -13.05 2.24 22.17
N ALA A 19 -13.36 2.32 20.89
CA ALA A 19 -12.79 1.42 19.89
C ALA A 19 -11.30 1.74 19.75
N SER A 20 -10.44 0.96 20.41
CA SER A 20 -9.00 1.00 20.19
C SER A 20 -8.75 0.51 18.74
N PRO A 21 -7.93 1.22 17.92
CA PRO A 21 -7.56 0.71 16.62
C PRO A 21 -6.82 -0.61 16.83
N SER A 22 -7.34 -1.67 16.20
CA SER A 22 -6.67 -2.97 16.20
C SER A 22 -5.28 -2.80 15.59
N PRO A 23 -4.21 -3.33 16.21
CA PRO A 23 -2.89 -3.31 15.60
C PRO A 23 -2.99 -4.03 14.26
N SER A 24 -2.56 -3.37 13.19
CA SER A 24 -2.50 -3.95 11.86
C SER A 24 -1.71 -5.26 11.93
N ALA A 25 -2.26 -6.34 11.38
CA ALA A 25 -1.56 -7.62 11.35
C ALA A 25 -0.18 -7.43 10.68
N PRO A 26 0.88 -8.09 11.19
CA PRO A 26 2.20 -7.96 10.58
C PRO A 26 2.13 -8.40 9.12
N LEU A 27 2.82 -7.65 8.26
CA LEU A 27 2.90 -7.95 6.84
C LEU A 27 3.51 -9.33 6.63
N SER A 28 2.85 -10.16 5.85
CA SER A 28 3.30 -11.54 5.59
C SER A 28 3.54 -11.78 4.10
N ALA A 29 4.38 -12.77 3.79
CA ALA A 29 4.59 -13.19 2.42
C ALA A 29 3.27 -13.62 1.75
N GLN A 30 2.42 -14.33 2.47
CA GLN A 30 1.13 -14.82 1.96
C GLN A 30 0.18 -13.70 1.57
N SER A 31 0.23 -12.57 2.27
CA SER A 31 -0.64 -11.44 1.95
C SER A 31 -0.21 -10.65 0.71
N LEU A 32 1.01 -10.87 0.24
CA LEU A 32 1.59 -10.15 -0.90
C LEU A 32 1.77 -11.01 -2.15
N GLN A 33 2.02 -12.32 -1.98
CA GLN A 33 2.27 -13.22 -3.09
C GLN A 33 1.03 -13.46 -3.95
N HIS A 34 1.26 -13.73 -5.23
CA HIS A 34 0.22 -14.04 -6.24
C HIS A 34 -0.74 -12.89 -6.52
N HIS A 35 -0.28 -11.66 -6.31
CA HIS A 35 -1.05 -10.47 -6.62
C HIS A 35 -0.33 -9.62 -7.67
N HIS A 36 -1.14 -9.02 -8.55
CA HIS A 36 -0.70 -8.03 -9.54
C HIS A 36 -1.29 -6.67 -9.17
N TRP A 37 -0.42 -5.73 -8.90
CA TRP A 37 -0.75 -4.38 -8.45
C TRP A 37 -0.44 -3.36 -9.54
N VAL A 38 -1.41 -2.56 -9.95
CA VAL A 38 -1.23 -1.50 -10.94
C VAL A 38 -1.22 -0.14 -10.25
N LEU A 39 -0.23 0.67 -10.56
CA LEU A 39 -0.06 1.99 -9.97
C LEU A 39 -1.16 2.94 -10.41
N GLU A 40 -1.87 3.53 -9.45
CA GLU A 40 -2.92 4.52 -9.68
C GLU A 40 -2.49 5.93 -9.37
N LYS A 41 -1.70 6.12 -8.28
CA LYS A 41 -1.30 7.45 -7.81
C LYS A 41 0.15 7.46 -7.35
N ILE A 42 0.79 8.62 -7.58
CA ILE A 42 2.08 8.98 -6.98
C ILE A 42 1.84 10.27 -6.19
N ASP A 43 2.20 10.27 -4.89
CA ASP A 43 2.04 11.41 -3.99
C ASP A 43 0.59 11.97 -3.96
N GLY A 44 -0.39 11.06 -4.04
CA GLY A 44 -1.81 11.39 -4.06
C GLY A 44 -2.35 11.88 -5.41
N LEU A 45 -1.50 12.06 -6.43
CA LEU A 45 -1.87 12.50 -7.77
C LEU A 45 -2.13 11.31 -8.70
N PRO A 46 -3.29 11.22 -9.35
CA PRO A 46 -3.60 10.15 -10.30
C PRO A 46 -2.64 10.13 -11.49
N LEU A 47 -2.25 8.93 -11.94
CA LEU A 47 -1.52 8.78 -13.17
C LEU A 47 -2.46 8.88 -14.37
N LEU A 48 -2.05 9.68 -15.36
CA LEU A 48 -2.73 9.76 -16.66
C LEU A 48 -2.05 8.80 -17.64
N ALA A 49 -2.15 7.51 -17.36
CA ALA A 49 -1.60 6.46 -18.21
C ALA A 49 -2.65 5.92 -19.17
N GLU A 50 -2.23 5.60 -20.38
CA GLU A 50 -3.06 4.82 -21.30
C GLU A 50 -3.31 3.42 -20.72
N LYS A 51 -4.42 2.81 -21.11
CA LYS A 51 -4.80 1.47 -20.65
C LYS A 51 -3.66 0.47 -20.91
N GLY A 52 -3.23 -0.22 -19.85
CA GLY A 52 -2.15 -1.21 -19.89
C GLY A 52 -0.73 -0.61 -19.99
N LYS A 53 -0.59 0.70 -19.78
CA LYS A 53 0.71 1.40 -19.79
C LYS A 53 1.12 1.95 -18.42
N ALA A 54 0.28 1.83 -17.43
CA ALA A 54 0.63 2.22 -16.06
C ALA A 54 1.74 1.33 -15.51
N PRO A 55 2.62 1.85 -14.64
CA PRO A 55 3.55 1.03 -13.89
C PRO A 55 2.82 -0.03 -13.06
N ASP A 56 3.48 -1.15 -12.84
CA ASP A 56 2.90 -2.26 -12.10
C ASP A 56 3.93 -2.98 -11.22
N LEU A 57 3.42 -3.76 -10.27
CA LEU A 57 4.19 -4.60 -9.37
C LEU A 57 3.48 -5.95 -9.25
N GLU A 58 4.15 -6.99 -9.67
CA GLU A 58 3.73 -8.37 -9.43
C GLU A 58 4.67 -9.02 -8.41
N ILE A 59 4.10 -9.65 -7.39
CA ILE A 59 4.84 -10.41 -6.39
C ILE A 59 4.40 -11.87 -6.51
N GLY A 60 5.30 -12.69 -7.01
CA GLY A 60 5.09 -14.11 -7.22
C GLY A 60 5.65 -14.99 -6.12
N GLU A 61 5.89 -16.25 -6.46
CA GLU A 61 6.48 -17.25 -5.57
C GLU A 61 7.77 -16.76 -4.93
N HIS A 62 7.97 -17.12 -3.66
CA HIS A 62 9.16 -16.78 -2.89
C HIS A 62 9.45 -15.28 -2.81
N LEU A 63 8.40 -14.42 -2.86
CA LEU A 63 8.51 -12.96 -2.83
C LEU A 63 9.36 -12.40 -3.97
N ARG A 64 9.36 -13.04 -5.14
CA ARG A 64 9.97 -12.47 -6.33
C ARG A 64 9.10 -11.36 -6.89
N ALA A 65 9.70 -10.18 -7.05
CA ALA A 65 9.03 -9.03 -7.63
C ALA A 65 9.45 -8.85 -9.08
N ASN A 66 8.50 -8.45 -9.91
CA ASN A 66 8.74 -7.99 -11.26
C ASN A 66 7.63 -7.01 -11.69
N GLY A 67 7.88 -6.24 -12.73
CA GLY A 67 6.89 -5.32 -13.26
C GLY A 67 7.49 -4.32 -14.23
N SER A 68 6.68 -3.35 -14.60
CA SER A 68 7.07 -2.16 -15.36
C SER A 68 7.15 -0.98 -14.40
N ALA A 69 8.23 -0.23 -14.44
CA ALA A 69 8.36 1.00 -13.68
C ALA A 69 7.82 2.24 -14.43
N GLY A 70 7.28 2.03 -15.60
CA GLY A 70 6.79 3.09 -16.51
C GLY A 70 7.45 2.99 -17.88
N CYS A 71 8.75 3.04 -17.93
CA CYS A 71 9.56 2.85 -19.14
C CYS A 71 10.24 1.49 -19.15
N ASN A 72 11.03 1.21 -18.12
CA ASN A 72 11.81 -0.02 -18.02
C ASN A 72 11.09 -1.08 -17.18
N ARG A 73 11.36 -2.34 -17.53
CA ARG A 73 10.96 -3.46 -16.70
C ARG A 73 12.00 -3.67 -15.59
N TYR A 74 11.53 -4.08 -14.44
CA TYR A 74 12.38 -4.40 -13.30
C TYR A 74 12.05 -5.77 -12.70
N PHE A 75 12.98 -6.31 -11.94
CA PHE A 75 12.79 -7.51 -11.13
C PHE A 75 13.75 -7.46 -9.93
N GLY A 76 13.40 -8.20 -8.91
CA GLY A 76 14.22 -8.30 -7.69
C GLY A 76 13.59 -9.19 -6.64
N GLN A 77 14.13 -9.13 -5.44
CA GLN A 77 13.69 -9.91 -4.29
C GLN A 77 13.04 -8.99 -3.26
N VAL A 78 11.77 -9.22 -2.93
CA VAL A 78 11.10 -8.52 -1.85
C VAL A 78 11.68 -8.98 -0.51
N GLU A 79 12.03 -8.01 0.33
CA GLU A 79 12.35 -8.20 1.74
C GLU A 79 11.27 -7.54 2.60
N LEU A 80 10.89 -8.20 3.68
CA LEU A 80 9.92 -7.71 4.65
C LEU A 80 10.58 -7.50 6.01
N GLN A 81 10.26 -6.38 6.66
CA GLN A 81 10.69 -6.09 8.03
C GLN A 81 9.55 -5.38 8.78
N GLY A 82 8.88 -6.11 9.67
CA GLY A 82 7.68 -5.59 10.34
C GLY A 82 6.59 -5.23 9.35
N SER A 83 6.22 -3.96 9.29
CA SER A 83 5.26 -3.40 8.35
C SER A 83 5.91 -2.76 7.11
N GLN A 84 7.21 -2.98 6.89
CA GLN A 84 7.96 -2.39 5.79
C GLN A 84 8.33 -3.42 4.73
N LEU A 85 8.48 -2.93 3.50
CA LEU A 85 8.88 -3.68 2.33
C LEU A 85 9.96 -2.91 1.57
N ARG A 86 10.91 -3.65 0.98
CA ARG A 86 11.78 -3.15 -0.10
C ARG A 86 12.06 -4.26 -1.11
N ILE A 87 12.51 -3.88 -2.30
CA ILE A 87 13.03 -4.81 -3.30
C ILE A 87 14.55 -4.72 -3.28
N LYS A 88 15.19 -5.80 -2.85
CA LYS A 88 16.64 -5.92 -2.83
C LYS A 88 17.16 -6.37 -4.18
N GLN A 89 18.37 -5.92 -4.52
CA GLN A 89 19.06 -6.29 -5.76
C GLN A 89 18.20 -6.08 -7.00
N MET A 90 17.48 -4.96 -7.02
CA MET A 90 16.62 -4.62 -8.15
C MET A 90 17.46 -4.39 -9.40
N ALA A 91 17.18 -5.17 -10.44
CA ALA A 91 17.73 -5.00 -11.77
C ALA A 91 16.65 -4.49 -12.72
N SER A 92 17.04 -3.72 -13.72
CA SER A 92 16.11 -3.20 -14.72
C SER A 92 16.73 -3.13 -16.10
N THR A 93 15.87 -3.10 -17.12
CA THR A 93 16.28 -2.68 -18.46
C THR A 93 16.68 -1.21 -18.44
N MET A 94 17.38 -0.75 -19.46
CA MET A 94 17.96 0.61 -19.50
C MET A 94 17.60 1.33 -20.80
N MET A 95 16.30 1.40 -21.10
CA MET A 95 15.81 2.23 -22.19
C MET A 95 15.74 3.70 -21.76
N LEU A 96 15.97 4.61 -22.71
CA LEU A 96 15.73 6.03 -22.50
C LEU A 96 14.30 6.38 -22.88
N CYS A 97 13.55 6.88 -21.93
CA CYS A 97 12.19 7.34 -22.14
C CYS A 97 12.05 8.81 -21.79
N GLN A 98 10.97 9.40 -22.28
CA GLN A 98 10.60 10.78 -21.96
C GLN A 98 9.59 10.80 -20.81
N SER A 99 9.37 11.98 -20.23
CA SER A 99 8.26 12.18 -19.30
C SER A 99 6.92 11.99 -20.02
N PRO A 100 5.91 11.44 -19.32
CA PRO A 100 5.87 11.17 -17.89
C PRO A 100 6.45 9.83 -17.46
N GLN A 101 6.74 8.89 -18.37
CA GLN A 101 7.18 7.53 -18.04
C GLN A 101 8.48 7.51 -17.24
N GLN A 102 9.42 8.39 -17.56
CA GLN A 102 10.69 8.50 -16.83
C GLN A 102 10.46 9.01 -15.39
N ASP A 103 9.51 9.89 -15.19
CA ASP A 103 9.20 10.41 -13.85
C ASP A 103 8.52 9.32 -12.99
N TRP A 104 7.63 8.54 -13.58
CA TRP A 104 7.03 7.39 -12.90
C TRP A 104 8.09 6.35 -12.52
N GLU A 105 9.01 6.05 -13.43
CA GLU A 105 10.11 5.11 -13.16
C GLU A 105 10.99 5.58 -12.00
N ARG A 106 11.31 6.86 -11.94
CA ARG A 106 12.10 7.41 -10.85
C ARG A 106 11.38 7.28 -9.50
N ALA A 107 10.09 7.58 -9.45
CA ALA A 107 9.29 7.42 -8.24
C ALA A 107 9.16 5.93 -7.84
N MET A 108 8.87 5.05 -8.80
CA MET A 108 8.79 3.60 -8.58
C MET A 108 10.09 3.02 -8.04
N THR A 109 11.19 3.27 -8.74
CA THR A 109 12.48 2.65 -8.39
C THR A 109 13.02 3.17 -7.06
N SER A 110 12.91 4.47 -6.78
CA SER A 110 13.36 5.03 -5.48
C SER A 110 12.53 4.49 -4.31
N THR A 111 11.22 4.36 -4.47
CA THR A 111 10.35 3.85 -3.40
C THR A 111 10.55 2.34 -3.18
N LEU A 112 10.58 1.56 -4.27
CA LEU A 112 10.70 0.10 -4.19
C LEU A 112 12.08 -0.38 -3.73
N SER A 113 13.14 0.36 -3.99
CA SER A 113 14.51 -0.03 -3.58
C SER A 113 14.86 0.36 -2.15
N ASP A 114 14.07 1.20 -1.52
CA ASP A 114 14.26 1.61 -0.13
C ASP A 114 13.14 1.07 0.77
N TRP A 115 13.35 1.08 2.09
CA TRP A 115 12.32 0.67 3.02
C TRP A 115 11.12 1.61 2.97
N SER A 116 9.97 1.04 2.66
CA SER A 116 8.69 1.74 2.58
C SER A 116 7.68 1.13 3.53
N ASP A 117 6.95 1.97 4.25
CA ASP A 117 5.83 1.52 5.08
C ASP A 117 4.70 1.02 4.19
N VAL A 118 4.14 -0.12 4.56
CA VAL A 118 3.09 -0.79 3.79
C VAL A 118 1.75 -0.68 4.49
N THR A 119 0.76 -0.20 3.76
CA THR A 119 -0.65 -0.38 4.12
C THR A 119 -1.31 -1.23 3.04
N LEU A 120 -1.88 -2.34 3.44
CA LEU A 120 -2.50 -3.32 2.55
C LEU A 120 -3.93 -3.58 2.98
N ASP A 121 -4.86 -3.48 2.02
CA ASP A 121 -6.21 -3.99 2.13
C ASP A 121 -6.53 -4.91 0.94
N GLU A 122 -7.77 -5.37 0.82
CA GLU A 122 -8.17 -6.33 -0.21
C GLU A 122 -8.02 -5.81 -1.65
N GLN A 123 -8.02 -4.50 -1.85
CA GLN A 123 -8.06 -3.85 -3.17
C GLN A 123 -6.90 -2.89 -3.41
N GLN A 124 -6.19 -2.50 -2.37
CA GLN A 124 -5.17 -1.46 -2.45
C GLN A 124 -3.90 -1.83 -1.70
N LEU A 125 -2.79 -1.46 -2.30
CA LEU A 125 -1.47 -1.49 -1.69
C LEU A 125 -0.91 -0.07 -1.69
N LEU A 126 -0.63 0.46 -0.51
CA LEU A 126 0.01 1.76 -0.34
C LEU A 126 1.44 1.55 0.16
N LEU A 127 2.41 2.12 -0.54
CA LEU A 127 3.82 2.13 -0.15
C LEU A 127 4.25 3.57 0.12
N LYS A 128 4.61 3.85 1.35
CA LYS A 128 5.14 5.16 1.74
C LYS A 128 6.63 5.07 1.98
N GLY A 129 7.39 5.49 0.99
CA GLY A 129 8.84 5.57 1.03
C GLY A 129 9.34 6.92 1.57
N PRO A 130 10.66 7.12 1.62
CA PRO A 130 11.27 8.36 2.12
C PRO A 130 10.95 9.59 1.25
N GLN A 131 10.73 9.42 -0.05
CA GLN A 131 10.55 10.51 -1.01
C GLN A 131 9.16 10.53 -1.64
N HIS A 132 8.58 9.35 -1.90
CA HIS A 132 7.32 9.22 -2.62
C HIS A 132 6.37 8.26 -1.91
N GLU A 133 5.09 8.49 -2.12
CA GLU A 133 4.00 7.58 -1.77
C GLU A 133 3.40 7.01 -3.04
N LEU A 134 3.35 5.69 -3.13
CA LEU A 134 2.79 4.95 -4.27
C LEU A 134 1.51 4.26 -3.85
N GLN A 135 0.42 4.53 -4.56
CA GLN A 135 -0.85 3.84 -4.36
C GLN A 135 -1.14 2.95 -5.55
N PHE A 136 -1.26 1.66 -5.27
CA PHE A 136 -1.61 0.64 -6.26
C PHE A 136 -3.00 0.11 -6.03
N LYS A 137 -3.60 -0.38 -7.10
CA LYS A 137 -4.85 -1.12 -7.10
C LYS A 137 -4.60 -2.55 -7.53
N LEU A 138 -5.28 -3.49 -6.88
CA LEU A 138 -5.29 -4.89 -7.29
C LEU A 138 -5.91 -5.02 -8.69
N GLN A 139 -5.25 -5.73 -9.57
CA GLN A 139 -5.76 -6.11 -10.88
C GLN A 139 -6.09 -7.60 -10.86
N ASP A 140 -7.34 -7.92 -11.17
CA ASP A 140 -7.83 -9.30 -11.37
C ASP A 140 -7.40 -9.86 -12.75
#